data_62fbf4cfdc2c844acf3b902a74437cb0
#
_entry.id   62fbf4cfdc2c844acf3b902a74437cb0
#
_cell.length_a   1.000
_cell.length_b   1.000
_cell.length_c   1.000
_cell.angle_alpha   90.00
_cell.angle_beta   90.00
_cell.angle_gamma   90.00
#
_symmetry.space_group_name_H-M   'P 1'
#
loop_
_entity.id
_entity.type
_entity.pdbx_description
1 polymer ?
#
loop_
_entity_poly.entity_id
_entity_poly.type
_entity_poly.pdbx_seq_one_letter_code
_entity_poly.pdbx_strand_id
1 'polypeptide(L)'
;MTVGPIHILLVEDNPADARLLREAVADAAADATVSVVGDGVEALTFLRREGAHAAAPRPALILLDLNLPRLNGREVLAAVKGDPTLRRIPVVVLSTSDAPTDIAAAYDLHANAYVTKALDLDPFFAAVRALDAFWFGVAHLPPLSA
;
A
#
# COMPACT_ATOMS: atom_id res chain seq x y z
N MET A 1 23.06 -3.97 11.28
CA MET A 1 21.83 -4.07 12.07
C MET A 1 20.71 -4.61 11.19
N THR A 2 20.15 -5.73 11.61
CA THR A 2 19.05 -6.32 10.87
C THR A 2 17.76 -5.56 11.17
N VAL A 3 17.16 -5.02 10.13
CA VAL A 3 15.80 -4.52 10.23
C VAL A 3 14.90 -5.74 10.35
N GLY A 4 13.96 -5.73 11.28
CA GLY A 4 12.99 -6.81 11.41
C GLY A 4 12.17 -7.01 10.12
N PRO A 5 11.33 -8.03 10.05
CA PRO A 5 10.54 -8.30 8.84
C PRO A 5 9.68 -7.09 8.49
N ILE A 6 9.70 -6.74 7.20
CA ILE A 6 8.94 -5.62 6.69
C ILE A 6 7.51 -6.05 6.47
N HIS A 7 6.58 -5.25 6.96
CA HIS A 7 5.15 -5.53 6.81
C HIS A 7 4.52 -4.59 5.79
N ILE A 8 3.79 -5.15 4.83
CA ILE A 8 3.09 -4.40 3.79
C ILE A 8 1.59 -4.59 3.98
N LEU A 9 0.84 -3.50 3.98
CA LEU A 9 -0.61 -3.55 3.91
C LEU A 9 -1.04 -3.36 2.47
N LEU A 10 -1.74 -4.34 1.93
CA LEU A 10 -2.34 -4.27 0.61
C LEU A 10 -3.84 -4.05 0.76
N VAL A 11 -4.33 -2.94 0.21
CA VAL A 11 -5.75 -2.59 0.21
C VAL A 11 -6.29 -2.82 -1.19
N GLU A 12 -6.96 -3.96 -1.38
CA GLU A 12 -7.42 -4.44 -2.70
C GLU A 12 -8.65 -5.32 -2.53
N ASP A 13 -9.74 -4.99 -3.20
CA ASP A 13 -10.98 -5.75 -3.10
C ASP A 13 -11.08 -6.91 -4.11
N ASN A 14 -10.27 -6.92 -5.15
CA ASN A 14 -10.27 -7.99 -6.13
C ASN A 14 -9.31 -9.11 -5.69
N PRO A 15 -9.83 -10.32 -5.40
CA PRO A 15 -8.98 -11.42 -4.91
C PRO A 15 -7.87 -11.83 -5.88
N ALA A 16 -8.13 -11.78 -7.19
CA ALA A 16 -7.13 -12.12 -8.21
C ALA A 16 -6.00 -11.11 -8.22
N ASP A 17 -6.31 -9.82 -8.18
CA ASP A 17 -5.29 -8.76 -8.11
C ASP A 17 -4.51 -8.82 -6.81
N ALA A 18 -5.17 -9.08 -5.69
CA ALA A 18 -4.52 -9.23 -4.40
C ALA A 18 -3.52 -10.38 -4.40
N ARG A 19 -3.91 -11.51 -5.02
CA ARG A 19 -3.02 -12.67 -5.15
C ARG A 19 -1.80 -12.37 -6.00
N LEU A 20 -1.98 -11.68 -7.13
CA LEU A 20 -0.89 -11.30 -8.01
C LEU A 20 0.09 -10.36 -7.32
N LEU A 21 -0.42 -9.37 -6.59
CA LEU A 21 0.40 -8.43 -5.82
C LEU A 21 1.19 -9.15 -4.73
N ARG A 22 0.55 -10.08 -4.03
CA ARG A 22 1.21 -10.90 -3.02
C ARG A 22 2.37 -11.72 -3.61
N GLU A 23 2.13 -12.35 -4.75
CA GLU A 23 3.17 -13.12 -5.44
C GLU A 23 4.33 -12.24 -5.90
N ALA A 24 4.03 -11.05 -6.44
CA ALA A 24 5.04 -10.10 -6.88
C ALA A 24 5.90 -9.60 -5.72
N VAL A 25 5.29 -9.30 -4.58
CA VAL A 25 6.02 -8.88 -3.38
C VAL A 25 6.90 -10.03 -2.85
N ALA A 26 6.37 -11.24 -2.80
CA ALA A 26 7.12 -12.42 -2.34
C ALA A 26 8.33 -12.70 -3.23
N ASP A 27 8.19 -12.50 -4.53
CA ASP A 27 9.28 -12.67 -5.50
C ASP A 27 10.38 -11.61 -5.30
N ALA A 28 10.00 -10.39 -4.97
CA ALA A 28 10.93 -9.26 -4.84
C ALA A 28 11.55 -9.13 -3.45
N ALA A 29 10.82 -9.51 -2.40
CA ALA A 29 11.23 -9.32 -1.01
C ALA A 29 10.77 -10.50 -0.15
N ALA A 30 11.61 -11.54 -0.08
CA ALA A 30 11.27 -12.80 0.59
C ALA A 30 10.95 -12.63 2.08
N ASP A 31 11.51 -11.60 2.72
CA ASP A 31 11.31 -11.34 4.16
C ASP A 31 10.09 -10.47 4.45
N ALA A 32 9.39 -9.98 3.41
CA ALA A 32 8.23 -9.15 3.60
C ALA A 32 7.00 -10.00 3.92
N THR A 33 6.18 -9.53 4.86
CA THR A 33 4.85 -10.10 5.11
C THR A 33 3.79 -9.16 4.56
N VAL A 34 2.75 -9.73 3.98
CA VAL A 34 1.67 -8.95 3.36
C VAL A 34 0.37 -9.28 4.05
N SER A 35 -0.32 -8.25 4.54
CA SER A 35 -1.71 -8.36 4.99
C SER A 35 -2.61 -7.74 3.94
N VAL A 36 -3.71 -8.40 3.63
CA VAL A 36 -4.68 -7.93 2.63
C VAL A 36 -5.98 -7.56 3.32
N VAL A 37 -6.49 -6.37 3.02
CA VAL A 37 -7.82 -5.93 3.42
C VAL A 37 -8.62 -5.56 2.18
N GLY A 38 -9.93 -5.80 2.20
CA GLY A 38 -10.77 -5.73 1.01
C GLY A 38 -11.57 -4.45 0.83
N ASP A 39 -11.55 -3.53 1.79
CA ASP A 39 -12.26 -2.26 1.68
C ASP A 39 -11.62 -1.18 2.53
N GLY A 40 -12.06 0.06 2.31
CA GLY A 40 -11.46 1.21 2.98
C GLY A 40 -11.75 1.27 4.48
N VAL A 41 -12.89 0.79 4.92
CA VAL A 41 -13.23 0.75 6.35
C VAL A 41 -12.31 -0.24 7.07
N GLU A 42 -12.13 -1.42 6.51
CA GLU A 42 -11.23 -2.43 7.07
C GLU A 42 -9.78 -1.94 7.07
N ALA A 43 -9.36 -1.21 6.04
CA ALA A 43 -8.02 -0.63 5.98
C ALA A 43 -7.76 0.30 7.16
N LEU A 44 -8.69 1.21 7.47
CA LEU A 44 -8.54 2.12 8.59
C LEU A 44 -8.61 1.40 9.93
N THR A 45 -9.48 0.39 10.06
CA THR A 45 -9.56 -0.44 11.26
C THR A 45 -8.23 -1.15 11.52
N PHE A 46 -7.62 -1.69 10.46
CA PHE A 46 -6.31 -2.33 10.54
C PHE A 46 -5.23 -1.34 10.99
N LEU A 47 -5.17 -0.17 10.36
CA LEU A 47 -4.16 0.85 10.65
C LEU A 47 -4.31 1.44 12.05
N ARG A 48 -5.55 1.59 12.53
CA ARG A 48 -5.85 2.08 13.87
C ARG A 48 -5.79 1.00 14.94
N ARG A 49 -5.57 -0.24 14.54
CA ARG A 49 -5.50 -1.40 15.44
C ARG A 49 -6.76 -1.56 16.28
N GLU A 50 -7.90 -1.50 15.62
CA GLU A 50 -9.21 -1.59 16.26
C GLU A 50 -9.89 -2.94 15.97
N GLY A 51 -10.81 -3.35 16.83
CA GLY A 51 -11.64 -4.53 16.63
C GLY A 51 -10.83 -5.80 16.35
N ALA A 52 -11.15 -6.48 15.25
CA ALA A 52 -10.47 -7.70 14.83
C ALA A 52 -8.99 -7.49 14.51
N HIS A 53 -8.57 -6.24 14.31
CA HIS A 53 -7.19 -5.90 13.97
C HIS A 53 -6.42 -5.28 15.14
N ALA A 54 -6.88 -5.49 16.38
CA ALA A 54 -6.25 -4.92 17.57
C ALA A 54 -4.77 -5.32 17.71
N ALA A 55 -4.40 -6.51 17.24
CA ALA A 55 -3.03 -7.01 17.28
C ALA A 55 -2.27 -6.81 15.96
N ALA A 56 -2.82 -6.06 15.01
CA ALA A 56 -2.22 -5.87 13.70
C ALA A 56 -0.85 -5.18 13.80
N PRO A 57 0.13 -5.59 12.98
CA PRO A 57 1.40 -4.90 12.92
C PRO A 57 1.25 -3.55 12.23
N ARG A 58 2.16 -2.61 12.54
CA ARG A 58 2.24 -1.33 11.83
C ARG A 58 2.91 -1.57 10.48
N PRO A 59 2.24 -1.31 9.35
CA PRO A 59 2.89 -1.52 8.06
C PRO A 59 3.97 -0.48 7.79
N ALA A 60 5.01 -0.90 7.08
CA ALA A 60 6.07 -0.02 6.60
C ALA A 60 5.74 0.60 5.26
N LEU A 61 4.79 0.02 4.54
CA LEU A 61 4.35 0.46 3.21
C LEU A 61 2.89 0.07 3.02
N ILE A 62 2.11 0.97 2.42
CA ILE A 62 0.73 0.70 2.02
C ILE A 62 0.65 0.71 0.50
N LEU A 63 0.15 -0.38 -0.09
CA LEU A 63 -0.22 -0.44 -1.49
C LEU A 63 -1.74 -0.30 -1.55
N LEU A 64 -2.21 0.77 -2.16
CA LEU A 64 -3.61 1.19 -2.07
C LEU A 64 -4.27 1.27 -3.44
N ASP A 65 -5.27 0.42 -3.67
CA ASP A 65 -6.17 0.58 -4.81
C ASP A 65 -7.12 1.75 -4.55
N LEU A 66 -7.36 2.58 -5.56
CA LEU A 66 -8.30 3.69 -5.45
C LEU A 66 -9.76 3.25 -5.54
N ASN A 67 -10.05 2.15 -6.24
CA ASN A 67 -11.41 1.68 -6.47
C ASN A 67 -11.81 0.64 -5.42
N LEU A 68 -12.24 1.11 -4.25
CA LEU A 68 -12.61 0.26 -3.13
C LEU A 68 -14.08 0.42 -2.78
N PRO A 69 -14.75 -0.65 -2.28
CA PRO A 69 -16.10 -0.53 -1.74
C PRO A 69 -16.09 0.12 -0.35
N ARG A 70 -17.25 0.56 0.09
CA ARG A 70 -17.57 1.15 1.39
C ARG A 70 -16.91 2.52 1.57
N LEU A 71 -15.58 2.55 1.76
CA LEU A 71 -14.80 3.79 1.81
C LEU A 71 -13.76 3.69 0.70
N ASN A 72 -13.77 4.62 -0.26
CA ASN A 72 -12.90 4.53 -1.42
C ASN A 72 -11.44 4.85 -1.09
N GLY A 73 -10.54 4.54 -2.03
CA GLY A 73 -9.11 4.70 -1.79
C GLY A 73 -8.67 6.14 -1.55
N ARG A 74 -9.32 7.13 -2.18
CA ARG A 74 -9.02 8.54 -1.93
C ARG A 74 -9.34 8.95 -0.50
N GLU A 75 -10.45 8.45 0.03
CA GLU A 75 -10.85 8.69 1.41
C GLU A 75 -9.88 8.04 2.40
N VAL A 76 -9.43 6.82 2.09
CA VAL A 76 -8.40 6.13 2.89
C VAL A 76 -7.10 6.93 2.89
N LEU A 77 -6.66 7.38 1.72
CA LEU A 77 -5.44 8.17 1.57
C LEU A 77 -5.51 9.47 2.37
N ALA A 78 -6.63 10.19 2.27
CA ALA A 78 -6.85 11.41 3.03
C ALA A 78 -6.81 11.15 4.54
N ALA A 79 -7.44 10.08 5.01
CA ALA A 79 -7.46 9.72 6.42
C ALA A 79 -6.06 9.36 6.94
N VAL A 80 -5.29 8.59 6.18
CA VAL A 80 -3.92 8.21 6.55
C VAL A 80 -3.02 9.44 6.62
N LYS A 81 -3.04 10.28 5.60
CA LYS A 81 -2.16 11.45 5.52
C LYS A 81 -2.59 12.59 6.44
N GLY A 82 -3.85 12.59 6.87
CA GLY A 82 -4.35 13.52 7.87
C GLY A 82 -4.12 13.08 9.32
N ASP A 83 -3.73 11.84 9.54
CA ASP A 83 -3.53 11.29 10.88
C ASP A 83 -2.07 11.44 11.31
N PRO A 84 -1.77 12.14 12.42
CA PRO A 84 -0.38 12.34 12.86
C PRO A 84 0.38 11.04 13.14
N THR A 85 -0.32 9.94 13.46
CA THR A 85 0.34 8.65 13.75
C THR A 85 0.54 7.79 12.52
N LEU A 86 -0.18 8.07 11.43
CA LEU A 86 -0.17 7.26 10.20
C LEU A 86 0.50 7.96 9.01
N ARG A 87 0.56 9.28 9.01
CA ARG A 87 0.99 10.05 7.83
C ARG A 87 2.40 9.76 7.35
N ARG A 88 3.27 9.23 8.22
CA ARG A 88 4.64 8.88 7.84
C ARG A 88 4.72 7.63 6.98
N ILE A 89 3.71 6.76 7.03
CA ILE A 89 3.73 5.52 6.27
C ILE A 89 3.66 5.86 4.78
N PRO A 90 4.64 5.44 3.97
CA PRO A 90 4.55 5.65 2.53
C PRO A 90 3.33 4.94 1.95
N VAL A 91 2.60 5.64 1.10
CA VAL A 91 1.44 5.11 0.39
C VAL A 91 1.72 5.16 -1.10
N VAL A 92 1.70 4.00 -1.73
CA VAL A 92 1.78 3.87 -3.18
C VAL A 92 0.39 3.55 -3.70
N VAL A 93 -0.13 4.42 -4.54
CA VAL A 93 -1.43 4.22 -5.16
C VAL A 93 -1.29 3.32 -6.38
N LEU A 94 -2.14 2.31 -6.47
CA LEU A 94 -2.25 1.43 -7.63
C LEU A 94 -3.61 1.67 -8.28
N SER A 95 -3.63 2.00 -9.55
CA SER A 95 -4.88 2.29 -10.27
C SER A 95 -4.77 1.89 -11.73
N THR A 96 -5.90 1.49 -12.32
CA THR A 96 -5.97 1.24 -13.77
C THR A 96 -6.00 2.54 -14.57
N SER A 97 -6.26 3.68 -13.93
CA SER A 97 -6.31 4.98 -14.57
C SER A 97 -4.93 5.59 -14.72
N ASP A 98 -4.61 6.09 -15.92
CA ASP A 98 -3.44 6.91 -16.17
C ASP A 98 -3.81 8.36 -16.47
N ALA A 99 -5.05 8.75 -16.18
CA ALA A 99 -5.53 10.12 -16.42
C ALA A 99 -4.76 11.11 -15.55
N PRO A 100 -4.24 12.20 -16.13
CA PRO A 100 -3.50 13.20 -15.34
C PRO A 100 -4.28 13.79 -14.18
N THR A 101 -5.60 13.90 -14.31
CA THR A 101 -6.47 14.40 -13.23
C THR A 101 -6.51 13.46 -12.04
N ASP A 102 -6.54 12.14 -12.27
CA ASP A 102 -6.54 11.14 -11.20
C ASP A 102 -5.18 11.09 -10.51
N ILE A 103 -4.11 11.17 -11.28
CA ILE A 103 -2.75 11.20 -10.75
C ILE A 103 -2.55 12.44 -9.89
N ALA A 104 -2.94 13.62 -10.39
CA ALA A 104 -2.81 14.87 -9.65
C ALA A 104 -3.62 14.83 -8.35
N ALA A 105 -4.84 14.30 -8.39
CA ALA A 105 -5.68 14.19 -7.19
C ALA A 105 -5.03 13.33 -6.11
N ALA A 106 -4.37 12.23 -6.49
CA ALA A 106 -3.68 11.37 -5.54
C ALA A 106 -2.49 12.10 -4.89
N TYR A 107 -1.68 12.80 -5.67
CA TYR A 107 -0.56 13.56 -5.12
C TYR A 107 -1.02 14.75 -4.27
N ASP A 108 -2.13 15.39 -4.62
CA ASP A 108 -2.72 16.44 -3.80
C ASP A 108 -3.15 15.92 -2.43
N LEU A 109 -3.49 14.64 -2.32
CA LEU A 109 -3.78 13.96 -1.07
C LEU A 109 -2.52 13.38 -0.42
N HIS A 110 -1.36 13.74 -0.92
CA HIS A 110 -0.03 13.38 -0.38
C HIS A 110 0.36 11.92 -0.57
N ALA A 111 -0.09 11.27 -1.65
CA ALA A 111 0.44 9.97 -2.05
C ALA A 111 1.94 10.08 -2.30
N ASN A 112 2.68 9.04 -1.96
CA ASN A 112 4.12 9.00 -2.16
C ASN A 112 4.51 8.57 -3.57
N ALA A 113 3.66 7.77 -4.21
CA ALA A 113 3.84 7.37 -5.60
C ALA A 113 2.50 6.92 -6.19
N TYR A 114 2.42 6.96 -7.50
CA TYR A 114 1.26 6.50 -8.26
C TYR A 114 1.75 5.54 -9.34
N VAL A 115 1.23 4.33 -9.35
CA VAL A 115 1.60 3.31 -10.33
C VAL A 115 0.35 2.84 -11.06
N THR A 116 0.37 2.89 -12.38
CA THR A 116 -0.73 2.39 -13.18
C THR A 116 -0.66 0.86 -13.23
N LYS A 117 -1.79 0.20 -12.93
CA LYS A 117 -1.91 -1.25 -13.06
C LYS A 117 -1.83 -1.63 -14.53
N ALA A 118 -0.84 -2.44 -14.88
CA ALA A 118 -0.72 -2.96 -16.24
C ALA A 118 -1.71 -4.09 -16.47
N LEU A 119 -2.22 -4.19 -17.70
CA LEU A 119 -3.08 -5.30 -18.11
C LEU A 119 -2.30 -6.61 -18.23
N ASP A 120 -1.02 -6.50 -18.61
CA ASP A 120 -0.13 -7.66 -18.74
C ASP A 120 0.62 -7.91 -17.45
N LEU A 121 0.82 -9.18 -17.10
CA LEU A 121 1.49 -9.60 -15.88
C LEU A 121 2.95 -9.15 -15.80
N ASP A 122 3.73 -9.34 -16.87
CA ASP A 122 5.16 -9.08 -16.85
C ASP A 122 5.50 -7.62 -16.52
N PRO A 123 4.89 -6.59 -17.18
CA PRO A 123 5.10 -5.21 -16.79
C PRO A 123 4.64 -4.91 -15.38
N PHE A 124 3.55 -5.54 -14.93
CA PHE A 124 3.04 -5.35 -13.59
C PHE A 124 4.00 -5.89 -12.53
N PHE A 125 4.49 -7.11 -12.70
CA PHE A 125 5.50 -7.68 -11.81
C PHE A 125 6.79 -6.85 -11.79
N ALA A 126 7.23 -6.36 -12.95
CA ALA A 126 8.41 -5.50 -13.04
C ALA A 126 8.24 -4.21 -12.24
N ALA A 127 7.05 -3.59 -12.31
CA ALA A 127 6.74 -2.37 -11.57
C ALA A 127 6.77 -2.63 -10.05
N VAL A 128 6.16 -3.72 -9.59
CA VAL A 128 6.15 -4.05 -8.16
C VAL A 128 7.56 -4.36 -7.67
N ARG A 129 8.36 -5.10 -8.45
CA ARG A 129 9.76 -5.37 -8.10
C ARG A 129 10.57 -4.08 -7.97
N ALA A 130 10.35 -3.12 -8.87
CA ALA A 130 11.03 -1.82 -8.82
C ALA A 130 10.64 -1.04 -7.56
N LEU A 131 9.37 -1.06 -7.17
CA LEU A 131 8.90 -0.46 -5.93
C LEU A 131 9.57 -1.07 -4.71
N ASP A 132 9.60 -2.39 -4.64
CA ASP A 132 10.18 -3.10 -3.52
C ASP A 132 11.69 -2.88 -3.44
N ALA A 133 12.37 -2.89 -4.58
CA ALA A 133 13.82 -2.62 -4.62
C ALA A 133 14.12 -1.21 -4.11
N PHE A 134 13.31 -0.23 -4.47
CA PHE A 134 13.49 1.14 -4.00
C PHE A 134 13.21 1.27 -2.49
N TRP A 135 12.02 0.82 -2.06
CA TRP A 135 11.59 1.05 -0.67
C TRP A 135 12.34 0.20 0.34
N PHE A 136 12.79 -0.99 -0.05
CA PHE A 136 13.45 -1.91 0.88
C PHE A 136 14.96 -2.03 0.66
N GLY A 137 15.47 -1.58 -0.50
CA GLY A 137 16.88 -1.68 -0.82
C GLY A 137 17.64 -0.35 -0.86
N VAL A 138 16.97 0.73 -1.24
CA VAL A 138 17.60 2.05 -1.45
C VAL A 138 17.11 3.08 -0.45
N ALA A 139 15.80 3.19 -0.27
CA ALA A 139 15.22 4.20 0.61
C ALA A 139 15.34 3.80 2.08
N HIS A 140 15.40 4.81 2.94
CA HIS A 140 15.23 4.61 4.37
C HIS A 140 13.75 4.78 4.68
N LEU A 141 13.14 3.75 5.26
CA LEU A 141 11.76 3.81 5.70
C LEU A 141 11.66 4.62 7.00
N PRO A 142 10.54 5.33 7.23
CA PRO A 142 10.35 6.04 8.49
C PRO A 142 10.26 5.06 9.66
N PRO A 143 10.67 5.49 10.87
CA PRO A 143 10.47 4.68 12.06
C PRO A 143 9.00 4.32 12.25
N LEU A 144 8.71 3.09 12.64
CA LEU A 144 7.35 2.60 12.83
C LEU A 144 6.69 3.12 14.11
N SER A 145 7.48 3.52 15.07
CA SER A 145 7.00 4.15 16.30
C SER A 145 7.63 5.52 16.47
N ALA A 146 6.84 6.45 16.92
CA ALA A 146 7.32 7.81 17.19
C ALA A 146 8.21 7.84 18.43
#